data_d4a97698c3b6b3a76b1d916ebddb2a36
#
_entry.id   d4a97698c3b6b3a76b1d916ebddb2a36
#
_cell.length_a   1.000
_cell.length_b   1.000
_cell.length_c   1.000
_cell.angle_alpha   90.00
_cell.angle_beta   90.00
_cell.angle_gamma   90.00
#
_symmetry.space_group_name_H-M   'P 1'
#
loop_
_entity.id
_entity.type
_entity.pdbx_description
1 polymer ?
#
loop_
_entity_poly.entity_id
_entity_poly.type
_entity_poly.pdbx_seq_one_letter_code
_entity_poly.pdbx_strand_id
1 'polypeptide(L)'
;MALDQVTPHPLHAVGDSFHTVTQLARELGITARTILFYEDKGLISPQRAGTTRVYTARDRARMILILRGKRLGFSLREIKEYLDLYDADHTLVAQIKVLLAGVHKRLGLLREQRRALETSITELEDIQRQAQDALQTKGTA
;
A
#
# COMPACT_ATOMS: atom_id res chain seq x y z
N MET A 1 -8.29 -19.25 15.06
CA MET A 1 -7.27 -18.22 15.15
C MET A 1 -7.64 -17.06 14.26
N ALA A 2 -7.23 -15.91 14.58
CA ALA A 2 -7.25 -14.55 14.00
C ALA A 2 -7.96 -14.22 12.65
N LEU A 3 -8.53 -15.17 11.94
CA LEU A 3 -9.34 -14.88 10.74
C LEU A 3 -10.76 -14.40 11.08
N ASP A 4 -11.21 -14.62 12.33
CA ASP A 4 -12.52 -14.14 12.78
C ASP A 4 -12.52 -12.64 13.10
N GLN A 5 -11.37 -11.99 13.07
CA GLN A 5 -11.24 -10.55 13.22
C GLN A 5 -10.87 -9.86 11.89
N VAL A 6 -11.20 -10.51 10.77
CA VAL A 6 -11.18 -9.79 9.50
C VAL A 6 -12.21 -8.68 9.62
N THR A 7 -11.71 -7.49 9.89
CA THR A 7 -12.51 -6.27 9.73
C THR A 7 -13.31 -6.40 8.44
N PRO A 8 -14.60 -6.12 8.47
CA PRO A 8 -15.42 -6.21 7.26
C PRO A 8 -14.70 -5.53 6.13
N HIS A 9 -14.61 -6.22 5.00
CA HIS A 9 -13.91 -5.71 3.82
C HIS A 9 -14.42 -4.29 3.55
N PRO A 10 -13.56 -3.28 3.48
CA PRO A 10 -14.00 -1.89 3.41
C PRO A 10 -14.94 -1.61 2.23
N LEU A 11 -14.90 -2.44 1.18
CA LEU A 11 -15.81 -2.32 0.04
C LEU A 11 -17.25 -2.72 0.35
N HIS A 12 -17.51 -3.36 1.49
CA HIS A 12 -18.86 -3.67 1.95
C HIS A 12 -19.46 -2.59 2.85
N ALA A 13 -18.73 -1.53 3.12
CA ALA A 13 -19.25 -0.42 3.90
C ALA A 13 -20.40 0.25 3.11
N VAL A 14 -21.62 -0.04 3.51
CA VAL A 14 -22.81 0.60 2.97
C VAL A 14 -23.09 1.82 3.84
N GLY A 15 -22.86 2.98 3.27
CA GLY A 15 -23.22 4.25 3.90
C GLY A 15 -23.56 5.26 2.81
N ASP A 16 -24.62 6.00 3.03
CA ASP A 16 -25.09 7.05 2.12
C ASP A 16 -24.28 8.34 2.23
N SER A 17 -23.04 8.25 2.75
CA SER A 17 -22.18 9.43 2.90
C SER A 17 -21.51 9.78 1.59
N PHE A 18 -21.73 11.02 1.14
CA PHE A 18 -21.10 11.60 -0.03
C PHE A 18 -20.05 12.61 0.40
N HIS A 19 -18.90 12.59 -0.29
CA HIS A 19 -17.79 13.48 -0.01
C HIS A 19 -17.42 14.25 -1.27
N THR A 20 -17.08 15.53 -1.10
CA THR A 20 -16.37 16.28 -2.14
C THR A 20 -14.91 15.81 -2.17
N VAL A 21 -14.17 16.14 -3.23
CA VAL A 21 -12.75 15.83 -3.31
C VAL A 21 -11.98 16.44 -2.13
N THR A 22 -12.31 17.65 -1.72
CA THR A 22 -11.66 18.35 -0.60
C THR A 22 -11.95 17.67 0.73
N GLN A 23 -13.20 17.26 0.95
CA GLN A 23 -13.59 16.54 2.17
C GLN A 23 -12.88 15.20 2.27
N LEU A 24 -12.88 14.43 1.18
CA LEU A 24 -12.24 13.12 1.15
C LEU A 24 -10.72 13.24 1.35
N ALA A 25 -10.09 14.20 0.71
CA ALA A 25 -8.66 14.46 0.86
C ALA A 25 -8.31 14.78 2.31
N ARG A 26 -9.10 15.65 2.95
CA ARG A 26 -8.90 16.03 4.36
C ARG A 26 -9.06 14.82 5.28
N GLU A 27 -10.08 14.03 5.07
CA GLU A 27 -10.35 12.84 5.89
C GLU A 27 -9.24 11.79 5.77
N LEU A 28 -8.69 11.60 4.57
CA LEU A 28 -7.63 10.61 4.33
C LEU A 28 -6.22 11.16 4.56
N GLY A 29 -6.08 12.45 4.87
CA GLY A 29 -4.78 13.08 5.11
C GLY A 29 -3.91 13.17 3.86
N ILE A 30 -4.51 13.34 2.70
CA ILE A 30 -3.84 13.45 1.39
C ILE A 30 -4.30 14.71 0.67
N THR A 31 -3.69 15.01 -0.46
CA THR A 31 -4.10 16.16 -1.30
C THR A 31 -5.22 15.76 -2.25
N ALA A 32 -6.04 16.74 -2.65
CA ALA A 32 -7.03 16.54 -3.69
C ALA A 32 -6.38 16.07 -5.00
N ARG A 33 -5.20 16.57 -5.31
CA ARG A 33 -4.42 16.18 -6.49
C ARG A 33 -4.11 14.67 -6.50
N THR A 34 -3.82 14.09 -5.35
CA THR A 34 -3.57 12.65 -5.22
C THR A 34 -4.82 11.84 -5.60
N ILE A 35 -6.00 12.28 -5.14
CA ILE A 35 -7.27 11.62 -5.48
C ILE A 35 -7.53 11.70 -6.98
N LEU A 36 -7.36 12.88 -7.57
CA LEU A 36 -7.54 13.09 -9.01
C LEU A 36 -6.55 12.25 -9.84
N PHE A 37 -5.34 12.07 -9.35
CA PHE A 37 -4.35 11.20 -9.97
C PHE A 37 -4.85 9.75 -10.06
N TYR A 38 -5.41 9.21 -8.99
CA TYR A 38 -5.93 7.84 -8.98
C TYR A 38 -7.21 7.69 -9.82
N GLU A 39 -8.03 8.73 -9.88
CA GLU A 39 -9.15 8.77 -10.82
C GLU A 39 -8.66 8.71 -12.26
N ASP A 40 -7.65 9.49 -12.61
CA ASP A 40 -7.05 9.51 -13.94
C ASP A 40 -6.46 8.15 -14.33
N LYS A 41 -5.91 7.42 -13.34
CA LYS A 41 -5.39 6.06 -13.55
C LYS A 41 -6.46 4.98 -13.57
N GLY A 42 -7.73 5.34 -13.42
CA GLY A 42 -8.84 4.39 -13.48
C GLY A 42 -9.04 3.55 -12.22
N LEU A 43 -8.45 3.95 -11.10
CA LEU A 43 -8.57 3.22 -9.83
C LEU A 43 -9.82 3.56 -9.04
N ILE A 44 -10.33 4.76 -9.22
CA ILE A 44 -11.60 5.22 -8.67
C ILE A 44 -12.39 5.94 -9.75
N SER A 45 -13.71 5.95 -9.60
CA SER A 45 -14.62 6.53 -10.58
C SER A 45 -15.76 7.24 -9.86
N PRO A 46 -15.57 8.48 -9.43
CA PRO A 46 -16.59 9.22 -8.72
C PRO A 46 -17.78 9.53 -9.62
N GLN A 47 -18.94 9.69 -9.00
CA GLN A 47 -20.13 10.20 -9.67
C GLN A 47 -20.02 11.71 -9.82
N ARG A 48 -20.87 12.27 -10.67
CA ARG A 48 -20.96 13.71 -10.88
C ARG A 48 -22.35 14.23 -10.54
N ALA A 49 -22.39 15.26 -9.71
CA ALA A 49 -23.58 16.08 -9.51
C ALA A 49 -23.34 17.39 -10.28
N GLY A 50 -23.88 17.48 -11.49
CA GLY A 50 -23.52 18.55 -12.43
C GLY A 50 -22.06 18.43 -12.85
N THR A 51 -21.24 19.45 -12.53
CA THR A 51 -19.80 19.45 -12.79
C THR A 51 -18.97 19.03 -11.57
N THR A 52 -19.63 18.83 -10.44
CA THR A 52 -18.97 18.52 -9.17
C THR A 52 -18.79 17.01 -9.00
N ARG A 53 -17.57 16.59 -8.65
CA ARG A 53 -17.28 15.20 -8.30
C ARG A 53 -17.86 14.87 -6.94
N VAL A 54 -18.49 13.70 -6.84
CA VAL A 54 -19.09 13.19 -5.60
C VAL A 54 -18.56 11.80 -5.35
N TYR A 55 -17.88 11.65 -4.23
CA TYR A 55 -17.25 10.39 -3.81
C TYR A 55 -18.14 9.66 -2.82
N THR A 56 -18.42 8.39 -3.10
CA THR A 56 -19.26 7.54 -2.26
C THR A 56 -18.42 6.89 -1.15
N ALA A 57 -19.11 6.22 -0.20
CA ALA A 57 -18.44 5.39 0.80
C ALA A 57 -17.58 4.31 0.16
N ARG A 58 -18.02 3.76 -0.98
CA ARG A 58 -17.25 2.79 -1.76
C ARG A 58 -15.96 3.40 -2.32
N ASP A 59 -16.05 4.59 -2.88
CA ASP A 59 -14.87 5.31 -3.39
C ASP A 59 -13.87 5.57 -2.26
N ARG A 60 -14.35 5.95 -1.09
CA ARG A 60 -13.55 6.14 0.11
C ARG A 60 -12.82 4.84 0.50
N ALA A 61 -13.55 3.73 0.52
CA ALA A 61 -12.98 2.42 0.84
C ALA A 61 -11.92 2.00 -0.19
N ARG A 62 -12.17 2.23 -1.47
CA ARG A 62 -11.19 1.97 -2.53
C ARG A 62 -9.94 2.83 -2.33
N MET A 63 -10.07 4.10 -1.99
CA MET A 63 -8.94 4.99 -1.70
C MET A 63 -8.10 4.49 -0.53
N ILE A 64 -8.72 4.02 0.53
CA ILE A 64 -8.00 3.45 1.68
C ILE A 64 -7.16 2.25 1.24
N LEU A 65 -7.71 1.35 0.43
CA LEU A 65 -7.00 0.19 -0.09
C LEU A 65 -5.86 0.59 -1.03
N ILE A 66 -6.08 1.58 -1.90
CA ILE A 66 -5.05 2.11 -2.81
C ILE A 66 -3.88 2.66 -2.03
N LEU A 67 -4.13 3.53 -1.05
CA LEU A 67 -3.09 4.17 -0.25
C LEU A 67 -2.29 3.13 0.55
N ARG A 68 -2.97 2.15 1.12
CA ARG A 68 -2.32 1.05 1.84
C ARG A 68 -1.46 0.21 0.91
N GLY A 69 -1.97 -0.16 -0.26
CA GLY A 69 -1.22 -0.94 -1.24
C GLY A 69 0.02 -0.22 -1.73
N LYS A 70 -0.08 1.08 -1.99
CA LYS A 70 1.07 1.90 -2.39
C LYS A 70 2.12 1.96 -1.30
N ARG A 71 1.71 2.14 -0.05
CA ARG A 71 2.63 2.16 1.09
C ARG A 71 3.39 0.84 1.23
N LEU A 72 2.73 -0.28 0.96
CA LEU A 72 3.33 -1.61 1.04
C LEU A 72 4.17 -1.98 -0.19
N GLY A 73 4.17 -1.12 -1.22
CA GLY A 73 5.00 -1.29 -2.40
C GLY A 73 4.37 -2.05 -3.55
N PHE A 74 3.04 -2.23 -3.53
CA PHE A 74 2.34 -2.79 -4.69
C PHE A 74 2.29 -1.76 -5.82
N SER A 75 2.35 -2.24 -7.06
CA SER A 75 2.17 -1.39 -8.22
C SER A 75 0.70 -0.97 -8.37
N LEU A 76 0.46 0.14 -9.08
CA LEU A 76 -0.91 0.56 -9.39
C LEU A 76 -1.66 -0.50 -10.17
N ARG A 77 -0.98 -1.21 -11.05
CA ARG A 77 -1.56 -2.31 -11.83
C ARG A 77 -2.04 -3.46 -10.93
N GLU A 78 -1.22 -3.87 -9.97
CA GLU A 78 -1.57 -4.91 -9.02
C GLU A 78 -2.76 -4.51 -8.14
N ILE A 79 -2.77 -3.26 -7.69
CA ILE A 79 -3.87 -2.70 -6.90
C ILE A 79 -5.16 -2.67 -7.73
N LYS A 80 -5.05 -2.21 -8.98
CA LYS A 80 -6.20 -2.14 -9.89
C LYS A 80 -6.79 -3.53 -10.17
N GLU A 81 -5.95 -4.51 -10.46
CA GLU A 81 -6.38 -5.89 -10.68
C GLU A 81 -7.16 -6.45 -9.48
N TYR A 82 -6.68 -6.19 -8.28
CA TYR A 82 -7.36 -6.59 -7.06
C TYR A 82 -8.73 -5.93 -6.89
N LEU A 83 -8.80 -4.62 -7.11
CA LEU A 83 -10.05 -3.86 -6.98
C LEU A 83 -11.06 -4.21 -8.08
N ASP A 84 -10.60 -4.37 -9.32
CA ASP A 84 -11.46 -4.70 -10.45
C ASP A 84 -12.01 -6.13 -10.35
N LEU A 85 -11.25 -7.04 -9.79
CA LEU A 85 -11.71 -8.41 -9.56
C LEU A 85 -12.91 -8.45 -8.61
N TYR A 86 -12.94 -7.58 -7.62
CA TYR A 86 -14.09 -7.44 -6.73
C TYR A 86 -15.36 -6.99 -7.48
N ASP A 87 -15.18 -6.09 -8.45
CA ASP A 87 -16.30 -5.58 -9.27
C ASP A 87 -16.82 -6.63 -10.26
N ALA A 88 -15.91 -7.43 -10.85
CA ALA A 88 -16.25 -8.43 -11.86
C ALA A 88 -16.82 -9.72 -11.26
N ASP A 89 -16.29 -10.13 -10.13
CA ASP A 89 -16.67 -11.36 -9.45
C ASP A 89 -16.81 -11.09 -7.96
N HIS A 90 -18.04 -11.05 -7.48
CA HIS A 90 -18.33 -10.78 -6.08
C HIS A 90 -17.95 -11.95 -5.15
N THR A 91 -17.27 -12.99 -5.67
CA THR A 91 -16.77 -14.07 -4.81
C THR A 91 -15.52 -13.61 -4.08
N LEU A 92 -15.61 -13.58 -2.78
CA LEU A 92 -14.51 -13.24 -1.89
C LEU A 92 -13.30 -14.17 -2.08
N VAL A 93 -13.55 -15.44 -2.48
CA VAL A 93 -12.52 -16.46 -2.68
C VAL A 93 -11.52 -16.07 -3.77
N ALA A 94 -12.00 -15.65 -4.95
CA ALA A 94 -11.13 -15.24 -6.04
C ALA A 94 -10.27 -14.03 -5.65
N GLN A 95 -10.87 -13.06 -4.97
CA GLN A 95 -10.18 -11.86 -4.49
C GLN A 95 -9.10 -12.22 -3.46
N ILE A 96 -9.39 -13.12 -2.52
CA ILE A 96 -8.42 -13.58 -1.53
C ILE A 96 -7.23 -14.28 -2.21
N LYS A 97 -7.47 -15.11 -3.22
CA LYS A 97 -6.40 -15.80 -3.96
C LYS A 97 -5.45 -14.80 -4.62
N VAL A 98 -5.98 -13.78 -5.28
CA VAL A 98 -5.17 -12.71 -5.90
C VAL A 98 -4.37 -11.95 -4.86
N LEU A 99 -5.01 -11.63 -3.73
CA LEU A 99 -4.33 -10.96 -2.62
C LEU A 99 -3.18 -11.81 -2.07
N LEU A 100 -3.40 -13.09 -1.82
CA LEU A 100 -2.37 -14.00 -1.29
C LEU A 100 -1.18 -14.11 -2.24
N ALA A 101 -1.43 -14.25 -3.55
CA ALA A 101 -0.36 -14.30 -4.55
C ALA A 101 0.47 -13.02 -4.56
N GLY A 102 -0.18 -11.86 -4.52
CA GLY A 102 0.50 -10.56 -4.48
C GLY A 102 1.31 -10.36 -3.21
N VAL A 103 0.73 -10.70 -2.05
CA VAL A 103 1.40 -10.59 -0.75
C VAL A 103 2.61 -11.53 -0.70
N HIS A 104 2.47 -12.76 -1.16
CA HIS A 104 3.55 -13.73 -1.20
C HIS A 104 4.73 -13.23 -2.04
N LYS A 105 4.46 -12.70 -3.22
CA LYS A 105 5.47 -12.11 -4.10
C LYS A 105 6.17 -10.93 -3.43
N ARG A 106 5.40 -10.01 -2.85
CA ARG A 106 5.95 -8.81 -2.20
C ARG A 106 6.79 -9.16 -0.97
N LEU A 107 6.33 -10.12 -0.16
CA LEU A 107 7.09 -10.62 0.99
C LEU A 107 8.42 -11.23 0.56
N GLY A 108 8.43 -12.00 -0.52
CA GLY A 108 9.67 -12.58 -1.07
C GLY A 108 10.68 -11.51 -1.42
N LEU A 109 10.27 -10.47 -2.11
CA LEU A 109 11.14 -9.35 -2.48
C LEU A 109 11.68 -8.60 -1.25
N LEU A 110 10.83 -8.32 -0.28
CA LEU A 110 11.23 -7.61 0.95
C LEU A 110 12.22 -8.44 1.78
N ARG A 111 11.99 -9.75 1.89
CA ARG A 111 12.90 -10.65 2.61
C ARG A 111 14.27 -10.74 1.93
N GLU A 112 14.29 -10.73 0.60
CA GLU A 112 15.53 -10.68 -0.17
C GLU A 112 16.27 -9.38 0.05
N GLN A 113 15.59 -8.24 0.03
CA GLN A 113 16.16 -6.92 0.33
C GLN A 113 16.72 -6.89 1.75
N ARG A 114 16.00 -7.47 2.72
CA ARG A 114 16.45 -7.56 4.10
C ARG A 114 17.75 -8.35 4.21
N ARG A 115 17.86 -9.49 3.53
CA ARG A 115 19.09 -10.29 3.52
C ARG A 115 20.26 -9.51 2.92
N ALA A 116 20.02 -8.77 1.84
CA ALA A 116 21.05 -7.95 1.22
C ALA A 116 21.54 -6.84 2.16
N LEU A 117 20.62 -6.21 2.88
CA LEU A 117 20.95 -5.19 3.88
C LEU A 117 21.73 -5.80 5.06
N GLU A 118 21.34 -6.94 5.55
CA GLU A 118 22.05 -7.65 6.64
C GLU A 118 23.49 -7.97 6.22
N THR A 119 23.70 -8.41 4.99
CA THR A 119 25.03 -8.67 4.44
C THR A 119 25.88 -7.41 4.42
N SER A 120 25.31 -6.30 3.92
CA SER A 120 26.01 -5.01 3.87
C SER A 120 26.39 -4.49 5.26
N ILE A 121 25.47 -4.64 6.22
CA ILE A 121 25.71 -4.24 7.61
C ILE A 121 26.88 -5.05 8.18
N THR A 122 26.89 -6.37 7.99
CA THR A 122 27.96 -7.25 8.47
C THR A 122 29.31 -6.85 7.86
N GLU A 123 29.35 -6.58 6.56
CA GLU A 123 30.58 -6.14 5.88
C GLU A 123 31.10 -4.83 6.45
N LEU A 124 30.22 -3.85 6.65
CA LEU A 124 30.59 -2.55 7.20
C LEU A 124 31.05 -2.66 8.66
N GLU A 125 30.42 -3.50 9.45
CA GLU A 125 30.85 -3.78 10.84
C GLU A 125 32.26 -4.39 10.86
N ASP A 126 32.57 -5.30 9.93
CA ASP A 126 33.90 -5.89 9.80
C ASP A 126 34.96 -4.83 9.44
N ILE A 127 34.65 -3.97 8.48
CA ILE A 127 35.53 -2.85 8.09
C ILE A 127 35.74 -1.90 9.27
N GLN A 128 34.68 -1.57 10.00
CA GLN A 128 34.75 -0.72 11.19
C GLN A 128 35.68 -1.31 12.23
N ARG A 129 35.54 -2.59 12.51
CA ARG A 129 36.38 -3.29 13.50
C ARG A 129 37.86 -3.28 13.07
N GLN A 130 38.13 -3.60 11.81
CA GLN A 130 39.49 -3.56 11.25
C GLN A 130 40.11 -2.17 11.34
N ALA A 131 39.34 -1.13 11.03
CA ALA A 131 39.80 0.25 11.09
C ALA A 131 40.09 0.70 12.52
N GLN A 132 39.22 0.33 13.46
CA GLN A 132 39.39 0.63 14.89
C GLN A 132 40.64 -0.07 15.46
N ASP A 133 40.83 -1.33 15.11
CA ASP A 133 42.04 -2.10 15.52
C ASP A 133 43.31 -1.46 14.94
N ALA A 134 43.29 -1.04 13.69
CA ALA A 134 44.41 -0.35 13.03
C ALA A 134 44.74 0.98 13.72
N LEU A 135 43.72 1.74 14.14
CA LEU A 135 43.90 2.98 14.88
C LEU A 135 44.54 2.75 16.26
N GLN A 136 44.10 1.71 16.97
CA GLN A 136 44.68 1.38 18.26
C GLN A 136 46.15 0.98 18.14
N THR A 137 46.45 0.14 17.16
CA THR A 137 47.81 -0.34 16.92
C THR A 137 48.76 0.80 16.53
N LYS A 138 48.33 1.70 15.67
CA LYS A 138 49.14 2.83 15.19
C LYS A 138 49.12 4.03 16.14
N GLY A 139 48.04 4.19 16.92
CA GLY A 139 47.91 5.26 17.88
C GLY A 139 48.76 5.11 19.12
N THR A 140 49.27 3.92 19.38
CA THR A 140 50.16 3.61 20.51
C THR A 140 51.64 3.65 20.18
N ALA A 141 51.96 3.93 18.93
CA ALA A 141 53.35 4.03 18.49
C ALA A 141 53.94 5.43 18.73
#